data_17e08087a408d85832775083a990c22d
#
_entry.id   17e08087a408d85832775083a990c22d
#
_cell.length_a   1.000
_cell.length_b   1.000
_cell.length_c   1.000
_cell.angle_alpha   90.00
_cell.angle_beta   90.00
_cell.angle_gamma   90.00
#
_symmetry.space_group_name_H-M   'P 1'
#
loop_
_entity.id
_entity.type
_entity.pdbx_description
1 polymer ?
#
loop_
_entity_poly.entity_id
_entity_poly.type
_entity_poly.pdbx_seq_one_letter_code
_entity_poly.pdbx_strand_id
1 'polypeptide(L)'
;MERRLFILLIFTGFIPLVLSVPHQYYLIQQRKIWSDAQAYCRATYTDLAIIDSNDNIVRLQNEAQKQQFSSSAWIGLYNPINSWRWSMGNEPLGTTWWCSGQPNNIVGHDECGAIGPWGWNDLDCTSPHSFVCFDVSKTGNQRYIYISTTMTWLDAQTYCRQHHTDLASSRNATEESVIQGLTSGWTWFGLFRDYWKWTDQTNFSTISWMSGKPDNALRNGNCGYINNSQAANAQCSDIMAFFCYAEITGRQQILKMKVRSKEDANDPAVMTAILEQIKEKLNNLLRTRNITVKWRKQPDGVVFNKLKGKNILP
;
A
#
# COMPACT_ATOMS: atom_id res chain seq x y z
N MET A 1 -47.48 19.53 -1.84
CA MET A 1 -47.01 18.75 -0.68
C MET A 1 -46.04 17.70 -1.20
N GLU A 2 -44.75 17.98 -1.14
CA GLU A 2 -43.72 16.99 -1.51
C GLU A 2 -43.70 15.87 -0.47
N ARG A 3 -44.13 14.68 -0.88
CA ARG A 3 -43.93 13.46 -0.07
C ARG A 3 -42.47 13.09 -0.07
N ARG A 4 -41.75 13.41 1.01
CA ARG A 4 -40.38 12.91 1.22
C ARG A 4 -40.44 11.40 1.44
N LEU A 5 -39.98 10.65 0.45
CA LEU A 5 -39.82 9.19 0.52
C LEU A 5 -38.66 8.88 1.50
N PHE A 6 -38.97 8.36 2.69
CA PHE A 6 -37.96 7.88 3.64
C PHE A 6 -37.64 6.41 3.33
N ILE A 7 -36.57 6.15 2.60
CA ILE A 7 -36.09 4.80 2.35
C ILE A 7 -34.91 4.54 3.30
N LEU A 8 -35.09 3.63 4.25
CA LEU A 8 -34.01 3.20 5.16
C LEU A 8 -33.29 2.02 4.54
N LEU A 9 -32.11 2.26 3.93
CA LEU A 9 -31.23 1.21 3.46
C LEU A 9 -30.42 0.69 4.63
N ILE A 10 -30.81 -0.46 5.19
CA ILE A 10 -30.00 -1.15 6.21
C ILE A 10 -29.07 -2.12 5.49
N PHE A 11 -27.81 -1.77 5.41
CA PHE A 11 -26.76 -2.71 5.05
C PHE A 11 -26.48 -3.60 6.26
N THR A 12 -27.08 -4.79 6.32
CA THR A 12 -26.73 -5.78 7.34
C THR A 12 -25.46 -6.49 6.93
N GLY A 13 -24.36 -5.96 7.41
CA GLY A 13 -23.01 -6.48 7.21
C GLY A 13 -22.08 -5.35 6.79
N PHE A 14 -21.27 -4.83 7.71
CA PHE A 14 -20.03 -4.14 7.39
C PHE A 14 -19.06 -5.22 6.88
N ILE A 15 -19.22 -5.61 5.61
CA ILE A 15 -18.06 -6.09 4.86
C ILE A 15 -17.46 -4.80 4.33
N PRO A 16 -16.22 -4.43 4.69
CA PRO A 16 -15.50 -3.44 3.92
C PRO A 16 -15.44 -4.02 2.51
N LEU A 17 -16.30 -3.51 1.61
CA LEU A 17 -16.17 -3.72 0.18
C LEU A 17 -14.91 -2.95 -0.24
N VAL A 18 -13.76 -3.52 0.07
CA VAL A 18 -12.55 -3.28 -0.71
C VAL A 18 -12.85 -3.98 -2.03
N LEU A 19 -13.53 -3.25 -2.91
CA LEU A 19 -13.65 -3.66 -4.31
C LEU A 19 -12.27 -3.43 -4.94
N SER A 20 -11.36 -4.37 -4.73
CA SER A 20 -10.19 -4.43 -5.58
C SER A 20 -10.70 -4.65 -6.99
N VAL A 21 -10.39 -3.72 -7.89
CA VAL A 21 -10.67 -3.90 -9.32
C VAL A 21 -9.91 -5.15 -9.74
N PRO A 22 -10.59 -6.20 -10.25
CA PRO A 22 -9.89 -7.43 -10.52
C PRO A 22 -8.94 -7.22 -11.69
N HIS A 23 -7.71 -7.62 -11.50
CA HIS A 23 -6.66 -7.56 -12.49
C HIS A 23 -6.72 -8.76 -13.45
N GLN A 24 -6.52 -8.52 -14.73
CA GLN A 24 -6.19 -9.54 -15.71
C GLN A 24 -4.68 -9.46 -15.97
N TYR A 25 -4.01 -10.59 -15.90
CA TYR A 25 -2.57 -10.68 -16.08
C TYR A 25 -2.22 -11.21 -17.47
N TYR A 26 -1.08 -10.73 -17.95
CA TYR A 26 -0.51 -11.07 -19.24
C TYR A 26 0.97 -11.37 -19.07
N LEU A 27 1.40 -12.59 -19.36
CA LEU A 27 2.80 -12.94 -19.37
C LEU A 27 3.44 -12.57 -20.70
N ILE A 28 4.49 -11.80 -20.65
CA ILE A 28 5.31 -11.41 -21.79
C ILE A 28 6.65 -12.13 -21.69
N GLN A 29 6.87 -13.09 -22.56
CA GLN A 29 8.10 -13.91 -22.53
C GLN A 29 9.30 -13.24 -23.20
N GLN A 30 9.10 -12.10 -23.91
CA GLN A 30 10.18 -11.26 -24.39
C GLN A 30 10.91 -10.67 -23.20
N ARG A 31 12.14 -11.11 -22.97
CA ARG A 31 12.92 -10.68 -21.81
C ARG A 31 13.38 -9.25 -21.94
N LYS A 32 13.25 -8.48 -20.85
CA LYS A 32 13.65 -7.07 -20.73
C LYS A 32 14.24 -6.77 -19.35
N ILE A 33 14.98 -5.67 -19.22
CA ILE A 33 15.29 -5.08 -17.92
C ILE A 33 14.00 -4.52 -17.32
N TRP A 34 13.97 -4.31 -16.01
CA TRP A 34 12.74 -3.94 -15.30
C TRP A 34 12.09 -2.65 -15.81
N SER A 35 12.87 -1.60 -16.05
CA SER A 35 12.35 -0.32 -16.57
C SER A 35 11.75 -0.43 -17.96
N ASP A 36 12.36 -1.24 -18.84
CA ASP A 36 11.85 -1.44 -20.21
C ASP A 36 10.60 -2.33 -20.19
N ALA A 37 10.54 -3.29 -19.27
CA ALA A 37 9.36 -4.11 -19.01
C ALA A 37 8.19 -3.22 -18.53
N GLN A 38 8.45 -2.30 -17.60
CA GLN A 38 7.45 -1.34 -17.15
C GLN A 38 6.99 -0.42 -18.28
N ALA A 39 7.90 0.13 -19.07
CA ALA A 39 7.56 0.98 -20.20
C ALA A 39 6.68 0.23 -21.21
N TYR A 40 6.99 -1.04 -21.50
CA TYR A 40 6.19 -1.88 -22.36
C TYR A 40 4.77 -2.09 -21.79
N CYS A 41 4.66 -2.47 -20.49
CA CYS A 41 3.37 -2.67 -19.86
C CYS A 41 2.52 -1.40 -19.89
N ARG A 42 3.10 -0.22 -19.60
CA ARG A 42 2.39 1.06 -19.63
C ARG A 42 1.95 1.47 -21.03
N ALA A 43 2.67 1.07 -22.04
CA ALA A 43 2.31 1.36 -23.43
C ALA A 43 1.14 0.49 -23.95
N THR A 44 0.96 -0.72 -23.41
CA THR A 44 0.03 -1.73 -23.96
C THR A 44 -1.08 -2.12 -22.98
N TYR A 45 -0.80 -2.05 -21.70
CA TYR A 45 -1.64 -2.45 -20.57
C TYR A 45 -1.72 -1.31 -19.55
N THR A 46 -2.01 -1.61 -18.28
CA THR A 46 -2.00 -0.59 -17.22
C THR A 46 -0.59 -0.38 -16.67
N ASP A 47 0.08 -1.42 -16.20
CA ASP A 47 1.47 -1.37 -15.68
C ASP A 47 2.01 -2.81 -15.51
N LEU A 48 3.24 -2.94 -14.97
CA LEU A 48 3.74 -4.20 -14.43
C LEU A 48 2.81 -4.76 -13.36
N ALA A 49 2.69 -6.08 -13.28
CA ALA A 49 1.74 -6.78 -12.42
C ALA A 49 1.84 -6.38 -10.95
N ILE A 50 0.72 -5.93 -10.39
CA ILE A 50 0.51 -5.69 -8.95
C ILE A 50 -0.27 -6.87 -8.38
N ILE A 51 0.13 -7.37 -7.21
CA ILE A 51 -0.48 -8.53 -6.58
C ILE A 51 -0.90 -8.14 -5.16
N ASP A 52 -2.12 -7.66 -5.03
CA ASP A 52 -2.71 -7.11 -3.81
C ASP A 52 -3.66 -8.06 -3.09
N SER A 53 -3.90 -9.25 -3.67
CA SER A 53 -4.83 -10.24 -3.12
C SER A 53 -4.43 -11.67 -3.51
N ASN A 54 -4.87 -12.65 -2.71
CA ASN A 54 -4.69 -14.08 -3.03
C ASN A 54 -5.36 -14.48 -4.35
N ASP A 55 -6.50 -13.87 -4.68
CA ASP A 55 -7.17 -14.10 -5.97
C ASP A 55 -6.29 -13.67 -7.14
N ASN A 56 -5.53 -12.61 -6.98
CA ASN A 56 -4.60 -12.11 -7.97
C ASN A 56 -3.36 -13.01 -8.13
N ILE A 57 -2.89 -13.65 -7.07
CA ILE A 57 -1.85 -14.70 -7.16
C ILE A 57 -2.36 -15.84 -8.04
N VAL A 58 -3.56 -16.35 -7.78
CA VAL A 58 -4.15 -17.47 -8.55
C VAL A 58 -4.32 -17.10 -10.02
N ARG A 59 -4.76 -15.86 -10.32
CA ARG A 59 -4.90 -15.40 -11.71
C ARG A 59 -3.58 -15.35 -12.45
N LEU A 60 -2.54 -14.83 -11.79
CA LEU A 60 -1.19 -14.77 -12.35
C LEU A 60 -0.63 -16.17 -12.60
N GLN A 61 -0.81 -17.09 -11.64
CA GLN A 61 -0.43 -18.49 -11.80
C GLN A 61 -1.14 -19.16 -12.99
N ASN A 62 -2.45 -18.94 -13.12
CA ASN A 62 -3.22 -19.47 -14.24
C ASN A 62 -2.68 -18.96 -15.60
N GLU A 63 -2.25 -17.70 -15.65
CA GLU A 63 -1.64 -17.14 -16.86
C GLU A 63 -0.28 -17.78 -17.16
N ALA A 64 0.56 -17.98 -16.14
CA ALA A 64 1.83 -18.69 -16.27
C ALA A 64 1.62 -20.14 -16.76
N GLN A 65 0.65 -20.86 -16.18
CA GLN A 65 0.33 -22.25 -16.56
C GLN A 65 -0.15 -22.36 -18.01
N LYS A 66 -1.01 -21.44 -18.47
CA LYS A 66 -1.47 -21.42 -19.87
C LYS A 66 -0.32 -21.35 -20.87
N GLN A 67 0.76 -20.67 -20.51
CA GLN A 67 1.94 -20.52 -21.34
C GLN A 67 3.08 -21.48 -20.99
N GLN A 68 2.84 -22.45 -20.11
CA GLN A 68 3.84 -23.44 -19.62
C GLN A 68 5.10 -22.77 -19.08
N PHE A 69 4.92 -21.63 -18.39
CA PHE A 69 6.01 -20.82 -17.86
C PHE A 69 6.28 -21.15 -16.39
N SER A 70 7.52 -21.50 -16.06
CA SER A 70 7.98 -21.87 -14.72
C SER A 70 9.23 -21.14 -14.25
N SER A 71 9.62 -20.08 -14.95
CA SER A 71 10.80 -19.28 -14.63
C SER A 71 10.46 -18.01 -13.84
N SER A 72 11.47 -17.23 -13.51
CA SER A 72 11.32 -15.92 -12.86
C SER A 72 10.79 -14.87 -13.85
N ALA A 73 9.92 -13.99 -13.37
CA ALA A 73 9.38 -12.90 -14.16
C ALA A 73 9.24 -11.62 -13.32
N TRP A 74 9.58 -10.47 -13.92
CA TRP A 74 9.39 -9.17 -13.30
C TRP A 74 7.94 -8.90 -12.96
N ILE A 75 7.72 -8.26 -11.84
CA ILE A 75 6.44 -7.70 -11.40
C ILE A 75 6.63 -6.23 -11.03
N GLY A 76 5.53 -5.52 -10.75
CA GLY A 76 5.56 -4.10 -10.40
C GLY A 76 6.06 -3.79 -8.99
N LEU A 77 6.84 -4.68 -8.39
CA LEU A 77 7.41 -4.50 -7.07
C LEU A 77 8.80 -3.85 -7.18
N TYR A 78 9.04 -2.81 -6.37
CA TYR A 78 10.35 -2.16 -6.34
C TYR A 78 10.66 -1.56 -4.96
N ASN A 79 11.94 -1.36 -4.68
CA ASN A 79 12.41 -0.68 -3.49
C ASN A 79 12.87 0.74 -3.85
N PRO A 80 12.19 1.80 -3.38
CA PRO A 80 12.56 3.18 -3.68
C PRO A 80 13.73 3.66 -2.80
N ILE A 81 14.91 3.10 -2.96
CA ILE A 81 16.10 3.34 -2.13
C ILE A 81 16.52 4.80 -1.99
N ASN A 82 16.07 5.67 -2.88
CA ASN A 82 16.39 7.11 -2.85
C ASN A 82 15.24 7.95 -2.28
N SER A 83 14.20 7.35 -1.71
CA SER A 83 13.03 8.06 -1.18
C SER A 83 13.20 8.51 0.27
N TRP A 84 14.42 8.78 0.72
CA TRP A 84 14.70 9.27 2.06
C TRP A 84 13.98 10.59 2.36
N ARG A 85 13.36 10.65 3.52
CA ARG A 85 12.62 11.82 3.98
C ARG A 85 12.56 11.90 5.50
N TRP A 86 12.16 13.05 5.99
CA TRP A 86 12.02 13.31 7.42
C TRP A 86 10.64 12.90 7.93
N SER A 87 10.59 12.32 9.13
CA SER A 87 9.35 11.98 9.86
C SER A 87 8.48 13.21 10.10
N MET A 88 9.11 14.28 10.52
CA MET A 88 8.44 15.56 10.74
C MET A 88 8.18 16.25 9.40
N GLY A 89 6.90 16.43 9.06
CA GLY A 89 6.47 17.10 7.84
C GLY A 89 6.58 16.28 6.56
N ASN A 90 7.12 15.06 6.59
CA ASN A 90 7.35 14.23 5.42
C ASN A 90 8.19 14.91 4.32
N GLU A 91 9.08 15.81 4.72
CA GLU A 91 9.94 16.59 3.82
C GLU A 91 11.03 15.70 3.19
N PRO A 92 11.33 15.86 1.90
CA PRO A 92 12.39 15.10 1.24
C PRO A 92 13.75 15.41 1.84
N LEU A 93 14.67 14.44 1.77
CA LEU A 93 16.03 14.60 2.23
C LEU A 93 16.77 15.62 1.35
N GLY A 94 17.40 16.59 2.01
CA GLY A 94 18.29 17.58 1.40
C GLY A 94 19.75 17.23 1.59
N THR A 95 20.45 17.97 2.48
CA THR A 95 21.84 17.71 2.82
C THR A 95 21.98 16.41 3.60
N THR A 96 23.07 15.68 3.39
CA THR A 96 23.32 14.36 3.98
C THR A 96 24.69 14.26 4.62
N TRP A 97 24.80 13.47 5.69
CA TRP A 97 26.04 13.16 6.41
C TRP A 97 26.22 11.65 6.60
N TRP A 98 25.98 10.88 5.53
CA TRP A 98 26.18 9.43 5.54
C TRP A 98 27.63 9.05 5.83
N CYS A 99 27.82 8.02 6.62
CA CYS A 99 29.13 7.37 6.74
C CYS A 99 29.61 6.87 5.38
N SER A 100 30.92 6.67 5.23
CA SER A 100 31.48 6.13 3.99
C SER A 100 30.82 4.78 3.65
N GLY A 101 30.31 4.66 2.44
CA GLY A 101 29.62 3.46 1.95
C GLY A 101 28.16 3.32 2.37
N GLN A 102 27.58 4.32 3.05
CA GLN A 102 26.17 4.35 3.43
C GLN A 102 25.37 5.35 2.55
N PRO A 103 24.05 5.17 2.41
CA PRO A 103 23.24 4.03 2.84
C PRO A 103 23.53 2.80 1.98
N ASN A 104 23.59 1.60 2.57
CA ASN A 104 23.95 0.39 1.86
C ASN A 104 22.85 -0.68 1.79
N ASN A 105 21.78 -0.52 2.59
CA ASN A 105 20.65 -1.46 2.64
C ASN A 105 21.14 -2.92 2.74
N ILE A 106 22.11 -3.19 3.62
CA ILE A 106 22.92 -4.42 3.56
C ILE A 106 22.11 -5.70 3.74
N VAL A 107 21.02 -5.64 4.51
CA VAL A 107 20.12 -6.78 4.73
C VAL A 107 18.88 -6.76 3.83
N GLY A 108 18.75 -5.74 2.96
CA GLY A 108 17.63 -5.62 2.02
C GLY A 108 16.37 -4.97 2.61
N HIS A 109 16.39 -4.59 3.90
CA HIS A 109 15.29 -3.96 4.62
C HIS A 109 15.78 -2.94 5.68
N ASP A 110 16.81 -2.16 5.34
CA ASP A 110 17.32 -1.07 6.17
C ASP A 110 16.65 0.25 5.74
N GLU A 111 15.44 0.51 6.24
CA GLU A 111 14.64 1.67 5.84
C GLU A 111 14.72 2.85 6.82
N CYS A 112 15.38 2.70 7.97
CA CYS A 112 15.46 3.73 9.00
C CYS A 112 16.87 4.26 9.16
N GLY A 113 16.97 5.60 9.23
CA GLY A 113 18.23 6.27 9.47
C GLY A 113 18.59 6.30 10.95
N ALA A 114 19.87 6.01 11.25
CA ALA A 114 20.46 6.21 12.56
C ALA A 114 21.64 7.20 12.44
N ILE A 115 21.78 8.05 13.43
CA ILE A 115 22.89 8.99 13.58
C ILE A 115 23.85 8.49 14.66
N GLY A 116 25.15 8.65 14.43
CA GLY A 116 26.17 8.31 15.39
C GLY A 116 27.37 9.26 15.30
N PRO A 117 28.43 9.08 16.12
CA PRO A 117 29.60 9.94 16.13
C PRO A 117 30.34 10.03 14.78
N TRP A 118 30.08 9.10 13.88
CA TRP A 118 30.77 8.98 12.59
C TRP A 118 29.93 9.45 11.39
N GLY A 119 28.68 9.84 11.61
CA GLY A 119 27.73 10.19 10.56
C GLY A 119 26.46 9.33 10.61
N TRP A 120 25.81 9.13 9.47
CA TRP A 120 24.55 8.38 9.38
C TRP A 120 24.76 6.98 8.83
N ASN A 121 23.88 6.08 9.25
CA ASN A 121 23.77 4.72 8.75
C ASN A 121 22.30 4.36 8.54
N ASP A 122 22.00 3.51 7.57
CA ASP A 122 20.69 2.88 7.41
C ASP A 122 20.66 1.55 8.16
N LEU A 123 19.60 1.31 8.91
CA LEU A 123 19.43 0.13 9.75
C LEU A 123 18.00 -0.40 9.63
N ASP A 124 17.85 -1.67 10.01
CA ASP A 124 16.53 -2.29 10.17
C ASP A 124 15.70 -1.55 11.22
N CYS A 125 14.54 -1.02 10.79
CA CYS A 125 13.63 -0.25 11.65
C CYS A 125 13.15 -1.00 12.89
N THR A 126 13.22 -2.33 12.91
CA THR A 126 12.82 -3.17 14.05
C THR A 126 13.91 -3.31 15.10
N SER A 127 15.14 -2.91 14.82
CA SER A 127 16.26 -2.93 15.76
C SER A 127 16.04 -1.90 16.87
N PRO A 128 16.31 -2.24 18.14
CA PRO A 128 16.12 -1.32 19.24
C PRO A 128 17.33 -0.39 19.42
N HIS A 129 17.13 0.92 19.31
CA HIS A 129 18.15 1.95 19.58
C HIS A 129 17.58 3.06 20.46
N SER A 130 18.48 3.79 21.15
CA SER A 130 18.18 5.11 21.72
C SER A 130 17.72 6.06 20.60
N PHE A 131 17.13 7.18 20.96
CA PHE A 131 16.60 8.09 19.95
C PHE A 131 16.63 9.54 20.40
N VAL A 132 16.54 10.47 19.43
CA VAL A 132 16.45 11.91 19.68
C VAL A 132 15.09 12.43 19.22
N CYS A 133 14.34 13.00 20.17
CA CYS A 133 13.12 13.73 19.87
C CYS A 133 13.40 15.21 19.61
N PHE A 134 12.54 15.86 18.85
CA PHE A 134 12.45 17.30 18.68
C PHE A 134 11.20 17.84 19.36
N ASP A 135 11.35 18.94 20.09
CA ASP A 135 10.27 19.60 20.81
C ASP A 135 10.18 21.08 20.41
N VAL A 136 9.12 21.41 19.66
CA VAL A 136 8.90 22.78 19.16
C VAL A 136 8.61 23.79 20.28
N SER A 137 8.16 23.33 21.45
CA SER A 137 7.87 24.22 22.61
C SER A 137 9.13 24.76 23.30
N LYS A 138 10.28 24.15 23.03
CA LYS A 138 11.57 24.53 23.59
C LYS A 138 12.36 25.45 22.66
N THR A 139 13.48 26.00 23.12
CA THR A 139 14.32 26.93 22.35
C THR A 139 15.76 26.45 22.25
N GLY A 140 16.46 26.88 21.20
CA GLY A 140 17.86 26.55 20.98
C GLY A 140 18.10 25.05 20.98
N ASN A 141 19.24 24.63 21.55
CA ASN A 141 19.62 23.19 21.59
C ASN A 141 18.73 22.36 22.52
N GLN A 142 17.98 22.97 23.44
CA GLN A 142 17.03 22.28 24.33
C GLN A 142 15.87 21.63 23.56
N ARG A 143 15.68 21.98 22.29
CA ARG A 143 14.70 21.32 21.40
C ARG A 143 15.03 19.85 21.12
N TYR A 144 16.29 19.46 21.23
CA TYR A 144 16.76 18.11 20.94
C TYR A 144 16.91 17.33 22.24
N ILE A 145 16.13 16.30 22.42
CA ILE A 145 15.99 15.55 23.66
C ILE A 145 16.41 14.12 23.39
N TYR A 146 17.56 13.74 23.97
CA TYR A 146 18.05 12.37 23.89
C TYR A 146 17.31 11.46 24.86
N ILE A 147 16.80 10.34 24.37
CA ILE A 147 16.14 9.30 25.14
C ILE A 147 17.01 8.04 25.11
N SER A 148 17.51 7.63 26.26
CA SER A 148 18.44 6.49 26.40
C SER A 148 17.73 5.12 26.35
N THR A 149 16.43 5.07 26.58
CA THR A 149 15.64 3.85 26.42
C THR A 149 15.64 3.42 24.96
N THR A 150 15.96 2.15 24.70
CA THR A 150 16.00 1.64 23.34
C THR A 150 14.63 1.19 22.86
N MET A 151 14.24 1.60 21.66
CA MET A 151 12.96 1.26 21.03
C MET A 151 13.17 0.98 19.54
N THR A 152 12.22 0.31 18.89
CA THR A 152 12.14 0.28 17.42
C THR A 152 11.94 1.68 16.89
N TRP A 153 12.27 1.93 15.62
CA TRP A 153 12.11 3.28 15.06
C TRP A 153 10.67 3.78 15.13
N LEU A 154 9.69 2.93 14.85
CA LEU A 154 8.27 3.28 14.90
C LEU A 154 7.79 3.58 16.32
N ASP A 155 8.25 2.80 17.31
CA ASP A 155 7.92 3.05 18.72
C ASP A 155 8.56 4.36 19.21
N ALA A 156 9.80 4.63 18.80
CA ALA A 156 10.51 5.88 19.08
C ALA A 156 9.78 7.10 18.47
N GLN A 157 9.31 7.00 17.21
CA GLN A 157 8.48 8.02 16.58
C GLN A 157 7.19 8.25 17.36
N THR A 158 6.51 7.17 17.73
CA THR A 158 5.27 7.23 18.51
C THR A 158 5.50 7.91 19.85
N TYR A 159 6.57 7.54 20.55
CA TYR A 159 6.96 8.16 21.81
C TYR A 159 7.20 9.68 21.65
N CYS A 160 8.02 10.07 20.65
CA CYS A 160 8.30 11.48 20.41
C CYS A 160 7.03 12.28 20.07
N ARG A 161 6.11 11.69 19.30
CA ARG A 161 4.83 12.35 18.96
C ARG A 161 3.87 12.47 20.16
N GLN A 162 3.96 11.56 21.11
CA GLN A 162 3.14 11.62 22.33
C GLN A 162 3.68 12.59 23.39
N HIS A 163 5.00 12.72 23.52
CA HIS A 163 5.63 13.45 24.62
C HIS A 163 6.32 14.73 24.17
N HIS A 164 6.59 14.89 22.87
CA HIS A 164 7.28 16.00 22.22
C HIS A 164 6.58 16.32 20.90
N THR A 165 7.35 16.72 19.87
CA THR A 165 6.77 17.01 18.55
C THR A 165 6.91 15.83 17.58
N ASP A 166 8.14 15.34 17.37
CA ASP A 166 8.44 14.19 16.50
C ASP A 166 9.91 13.76 16.75
N LEU A 167 10.37 12.72 16.05
CA LEU A 167 11.79 12.41 15.95
C LEU A 167 12.56 13.61 15.34
N ALA A 168 13.77 13.85 15.81
CA ALA A 168 14.60 14.97 15.37
C ALA A 168 14.99 14.86 13.89
N SER A 169 14.92 15.98 13.17
CA SER A 169 15.42 16.11 11.81
C SER A 169 16.77 16.83 11.81
N SER A 170 17.69 16.40 10.94
CA SER A 170 19.00 17.06 10.72
C SER A 170 19.04 17.64 9.31
N ARG A 171 18.61 18.88 9.15
CA ARG A 171 18.43 19.56 7.86
C ARG A 171 19.59 20.44 7.45
N ASN A 172 20.48 20.77 8.41
CA ASN A 172 21.64 21.63 8.22
C ASN A 172 22.76 21.27 9.21
N ALA A 173 23.95 21.79 8.97
CA ALA A 173 25.14 21.49 9.76
C ALA A 173 25.01 21.83 11.25
N THR A 174 24.20 22.83 11.60
CA THR A 174 23.98 23.21 13.00
C THR A 174 23.14 22.15 13.72
N GLU A 175 22.04 21.72 13.10
CA GLU A 175 21.17 20.65 13.62
C GLU A 175 21.96 19.34 13.72
N GLU A 176 22.74 18.99 12.67
CA GLU A 176 23.62 17.83 12.65
C GLU A 176 24.57 17.82 13.84
N SER A 177 25.32 18.90 14.04
CA SER A 177 26.28 19.01 15.14
C SER A 177 25.64 18.86 16.51
N VAL A 178 24.46 19.43 16.71
CA VAL A 178 23.74 19.33 17.99
C VAL A 178 23.26 17.90 18.23
N ILE A 179 22.61 17.28 17.24
CA ILE A 179 22.07 15.91 17.38
C ILE A 179 23.21 14.92 17.57
N GLN A 180 24.24 15.00 16.72
CA GLN A 180 25.43 14.13 16.80
C GLN A 180 26.13 14.22 18.15
N GLY A 181 26.24 15.43 18.72
CA GLY A 181 26.84 15.66 20.03
C GLY A 181 26.06 15.02 21.20
N LEU A 182 24.81 14.62 21.00
CA LEU A 182 24.01 13.91 22.00
C LEU A 182 24.19 12.37 21.94
N THR A 183 24.83 11.86 20.90
CA THR A 183 24.91 10.42 20.64
C THR A 183 26.26 9.81 21.03
N SER A 184 26.25 8.59 21.54
CA SER A 184 27.45 7.81 21.82
C SER A 184 27.53 6.52 20.99
N GLY A 185 26.52 6.21 20.22
CA GLY A 185 26.35 5.06 19.33
C GLY A 185 25.22 5.30 18.36
N TRP A 186 24.84 4.27 17.61
CA TRP A 186 23.70 4.38 16.69
C TRP A 186 22.43 4.75 17.43
N THR A 187 21.82 5.83 17.03
CA THR A 187 20.70 6.48 17.69
C THR A 187 19.65 6.84 16.64
N TRP A 188 18.40 6.47 16.83
CA TRP A 188 17.33 6.82 15.93
C TRP A 188 17.10 8.31 15.86
N PHE A 189 16.86 8.81 14.66
CA PHE A 189 16.37 10.17 14.40
C PHE A 189 15.31 10.09 13.30
N GLY A 190 14.74 11.20 12.88
CA GLY A 190 13.55 11.20 12.03
C GLY A 190 13.77 10.83 10.56
N LEU A 191 14.91 10.28 10.18
CA LEU A 191 15.20 9.91 8.81
C LEU A 191 14.65 8.50 8.51
N PHE A 192 13.89 8.38 7.42
CA PHE A 192 13.39 7.09 6.95
C PHE A 192 13.12 7.11 5.44
N ARG A 193 12.96 5.96 4.85
CA ARG A 193 12.53 5.78 3.47
C ARG A 193 11.39 4.78 3.37
N ASP A 194 10.74 4.74 2.20
CA ASP A 194 9.71 3.74 1.95
C ASP A 194 10.31 2.34 1.85
N TYR A 195 9.56 1.39 2.36
CA TYR A 195 9.79 -0.04 2.14
C TYR A 195 9.41 -0.42 0.71
N TRP A 196 9.52 -1.69 0.35
CA TRP A 196 9.07 -2.23 -0.93
C TRP A 196 7.66 -1.78 -1.26
N LYS A 197 7.48 -1.26 -2.48
CA LYS A 197 6.21 -0.75 -2.99
C LYS A 197 5.86 -1.34 -4.33
N TRP A 198 4.57 -1.36 -4.59
CA TRP A 198 4.06 -1.57 -5.93
C TRP A 198 4.16 -0.30 -6.78
N THR A 199 4.14 -0.46 -8.11
CA THR A 199 4.24 0.68 -9.05
C THR A 199 3.10 1.69 -8.94
N ASP A 200 1.97 1.33 -8.30
CA ASP A 200 0.87 2.23 -7.94
C ASP A 200 1.08 2.97 -6.61
N GLN A 201 2.25 2.84 -5.99
CA GLN A 201 2.65 3.40 -4.69
C GLN A 201 2.03 2.72 -3.47
N THR A 202 1.26 1.65 -3.63
CA THR A 202 0.76 0.87 -2.49
C THR A 202 1.87 0.02 -1.87
N ASN A 203 1.71 -0.28 -0.57
CA ASN A 203 2.71 -1.03 0.17
C ASN A 203 2.66 -2.53 -0.20
N PHE A 204 3.83 -3.16 -0.21
CA PHE A 204 3.94 -4.61 -0.34
C PHE A 204 3.34 -5.32 0.87
N SER A 205 2.41 -6.26 0.65
CA SER A 205 1.70 -6.90 1.77
C SER A 205 1.19 -8.33 1.54
N THR A 206 0.96 -8.74 0.31
CA THR A 206 0.14 -9.95 0.03
C THR A 206 0.95 -11.19 -0.29
N ILE A 207 2.14 -11.03 -0.86
CA ILE A 207 3.01 -12.15 -1.27
C ILE A 207 4.11 -12.34 -0.23
N SER A 208 4.42 -13.60 0.09
CA SER A 208 5.60 -13.91 0.91
C SER A 208 6.88 -13.79 0.09
N TRP A 209 7.95 -13.37 0.76
CA TRP A 209 9.29 -13.46 0.20
C TRP A 209 9.77 -14.91 0.12
N MET A 210 10.57 -15.20 -0.89
CA MET A 210 11.38 -16.42 -0.92
C MET A 210 12.33 -16.44 0.29
N SER A 211 12.70 -17.63 0.75
CA SER A 211 13.66 -17.77 1.85
C SER A 211 14.96 -17.01 1.57
N GLY A 212 15.38 -16.18 2.53
CA GLY A 212 16.55 -15.31 2.39
C GLY A 212 16.38 -14.09 1.49
N LYS A 213 15.14 -13.74 1.13
CA LYS A 213 14.80 -12.53 0.35
C LYS A 213 13.87 -11.60 1.14
N PRO A 214 13.88 -10.29 0.88
CA PRO A 214 14.83 -9.59 0.00
C PRO A 214 16.24 -9.64 0.58
N ASP A 215 17.25 -9.61 -0.28
CA ASP A 215 18.63 -9.45 0.12
C ASP A 215 19.28 -8.28 -0.66
N ASN A 216 20.44 -7.88 -0.27
CA ASN A 216 21.21 -6.88 -1.02
C ASN A 216 22.63 -7.37 -1.36
N ALA A 217 22.79 -8.67 -1.54
CA ALA A 217 24.08 -9.30 -1.82
C ALA A 217 24.85 -8.62 -2.96
N LEU A 218 24.13 -8.02 -3.92
CA LEU A 218 24.69 -7.33 -5.08
C LEU A 218 24.60 -5.80 -5.00
N ARG A 219 24.09 -5.23 -3.89
CA ARG A 219 23.92 -3.79 -3.63
C ARG A 219 22.99 -3.03 -4.61
N ASN A 220 22.32 -3.71 -5.54
CA ASN A 220 21.47 -3.16 -6.59
C ASN A 220 20.15 -3.92 -6.74
N GLY A 221 19.80 -4.80 -5.81
CA GLY A 221 18.64 -5.66 -5.86
C GLY A 221 17.32 -4.93 -5.56
N ASN A 222 16.99 -3.87 -6.30
CA ASN A 222 15.88 -2.97 -6.00
C ASN A 222 14.62 -3.23 -6.83
N CYS A 223 14.60 -4.26 -7.68
CA CYS A 223 13.46 -4.63 -8.51
C CYS A 223 12.97 -6.03 -8.14
N GLY A 224 11.64 -6.15 -8.03
CA GLY A 224 10.98 -7.38 -7.60
C GLY A 224 10.59 -8.26 -8.78
N TYR A 225 10.79 -9.56 -8.61
CA TYR A 225 10.28 -10.58 -9.49
C TYR A 225 9.48 -11.62 -8.71
N ILE A 226 8.73 -12.43 -9.43
CA ILE A 226 7.98 -13.56 -8.87
C ILE A 226 8.49 -14.87 -9.45
N ASN A 227 8.59 -15.88 -8.60
CA ASN A 227 8.82 -17.27 -8.98
C ASN A 227 8.02 -18.17 -8.03
N ASN A 228 7.27 -19.12 -8.57
CA ASN A 228 6.42 -20.04 -7.79
C ASN A 228 5.58 -19.32 -6.71
N SER A 229 4.98 -18.18 -7.05
CA SER A 229 4.13 -17.38 -6.17
C SER A 229 4.83 -16.70 -4.99
N GLN A 230 6.13 -16.72 -4.93
CA GLN A 230 6.92 -16.01 -3.94
C GLN A 230 7.68 -14.87 -4.60
N ALA A 231 7.78 -13.75 -3.89
CA ALA A 231 8.54 -12.59 -4.33
C ALA A 231 10.04 -12.79 -4.05
N ALA A 232 10.85 -12.26 -4.92
CA ALA A 232 12.28 -12.09 -4.69
C ALA A 232 12.77 -10.81 -5.37
N ASN A 233 13.96 -10.38 -5.01
CA ASN A 233 14.58 -9.19 -5.58
C ASN A 233 15.80 -9.54 -6.43
N ALA A 234 16.02 -8.71 -7.45
CA ALA A 234 17.18 -8.82 -8.34
C ALA A 234 17.64 -7.42 -8.77
N GLN A 235 18.75 -7.36 -9.50
CA GLN A 235 19.20 -6.11 -10.10
C GLN A 235 18.21 -5.66 -11.17
N CYS A 236 17.82 -4.39 -11.17
CA CYS A 236 16.88 -3.86 -12.16
C CYS A 236 17.39 -3.97 -13.61
N SER A 237 18.70 -4.16 -13.80
CA SER A 237 19.37 -4.39 -15.07
C SER A 237 19.34 -5.86 -15.55
N ASP A 238 18.91 -6.79 -14.70
CA ASP A 238 18.76 -8.18 -15.12
C ASP A 238 17.66 -8.31 -16.17
N ILE A 239 17.80 -9.32 -17.04
CA ILE A 239 16.90 -9.49 -18.17
C ILE A 239 15.97 -10.69 -17.91
N MET A 240 14.69 -10.42 -17.70
CA MET A 240 13.69 -11.44 -17.39
C MET A 240 12.41 -11.28 -18.26
N ALA A 241 11.62 -12.35 -18.35
CA ALA A 241 10.21 -12.24 -18.70
C ALA A 241 9.48 -11.37 -17.70
N PHE A 242 8.27 -10.93 -17.97
CA PHE A 242 7.55 -10.05 -17.08
C PHE A 242 6.04 -10.23 -17.17
N PHE A 243 5.34 -9.89 -16.10
CA PHE A 243 3.89 -9.84 -16.08
C PHE A 243 3.41 -8.40 -16.14
N CYS A 244 2.52 -8.12 -17.09
CA CYS A 244 1.70 -6.91 -17.10
C CYS A 244 0.33 -7.20 -16.49
N TYR A 245 -0.36 -6.14 -16.04
CA TYR A 245 -1.78 -6.24 -15.71
C TYR A 245 -2.61 -5.19 -16.44
N ALA A 246 -3.87 -5.51 -16.65
CA ALA A 246 -4.89 -4.56 -17.02
C ALA A 246 -6.07 -4.66 -16.04
N GLU A 247 -6.68 -3.53 -15.74
CA GLU A 247 -7.92 -3.50 -14.97
C GLU A 247 -9.05 -4.09 -15.82
N ILE A 248 -9.83 -4.99 -15.23
CA ILE A 248 -11.02 -5.50 -15.90
C ILE A 248 -12.10 -4.44 -15.83
N THR A 249 -12.14 -3.55 -16.82
CA THR A 249 -13.22 -2.59 -17.00
C THR A 249 -14.47 -3.33 -17.49
N GLY A 250 -15.58 -3.20 -16.74
CA GLY A 250 -16.88 -3.77 -17.16
C GLY A 250 -17.30 -5.05 -16.44
N ARG A 251 -16.82 -5.32 -15.24
CA ARG A 251 -17.33 -6.44 -14.43
C ARG A 251 -18.73 -6.18 -13.92
N GLN A 252 -19.65 -7.12 -14.21
CA GLN A 252 -20.94 -7.17 -13.58
C GLN A 252 -20.84 -7.88 -12.22
N GLN A 253 -21.10 -7.15 -11.12
CA GLN A 253 -21.22 -7.73 -9.79
C GLN A 253 -22.70 -7.83 -9.40
N ILE A 254 -23.07 -8.93 -8.76
CA ILE A 254 -24.42 -9.14 -8.25
C ILE A 254 -24.41 -8.83 -6.76
N LEU A 255 -25.03 -7.70 -6.38
CA LEU A 255 -25.22 -7.33 -4.99
C LEU A 255 -26.59 -7.84 -4.53
N LYS A 256 -26.62 -8.59 -3.42
CA LYS A 256 -27.86 -8.95 -2.72
C LYS A 256 -28.07 -7.96 -1.58
N MET A 257 -29.26 -7.37 -1.50
CA MET A 257 -29.58 -6.40 -0.46
C MET A 257 -30.95 -6.66 0.16
N LYS A 258 -31.12 -6.21 1.40
CA LYS A 258 -32.42 -6.15 2.05
C LYS A 258 -32.91 -4.70 2.03
N VAL A 259 -34.12 -4.49 1.55
CA VAL A 259 -34.74 -3.16 1.50
C VAL A 259 -35.91 -3.17 2.48
N ARG A 260 -36.02 -2.12 3.30
CA ARG A 260 -37.25 -1.81 4.08
C ARG A 260 -37.90 -0.58 3.48
N SER A 261 -39.10 -0.74 2.97
CA SER A 261 -39.92 0.34 2.43
C SER A 261 -41.32 0.25 3.00
N LYS A 262 -41.96 1.41 3.16
CA LYS A 262 -43.41 1.49 3.47
C LYS A 262 -44.26 1.30 2.22
N GLU A 263 -43.67 1.48 1.05
CA GLU A 263 -44.29 1.33 -0.26
C GLU A 263 -43.84 0.02 -0.92
N ASP A 264 -44.54 -0.39 -1.98
CA ASP A 264 -44.11 -1.60 -2.72
C ASP A 264 -42.73 -1.38 -3.33
N ALA A 265 -41.77 -2.18 -2.89
CA ALA A 265 -40.39 -2.08 -3.39
C ALA A 265 -40.23 -2.42 -4.88
N ASN A 266 -41.26 -3.07 -5.49
CA ASN A 266 -41.31 -3.37 -6.92
C ASN A 266 -42.02 -2.30 -7.74
N ASP A 267 -42.55 -1.27 -7.11
CA ASP A 267 -43.10 -0.11 -7.84
C ASP A 267 -41.96 0.57 -8.64
N PRO A 268 -42.16 0.91 -9.92
CA PRO A 268 -41.12 1.49 -10.77
C PRO A 268 -40.51 2.77 -10.22
N ALA A 269 -41.28 3.64 -9.57
CA ALA A 269 -40.80 4.88 -9.00
C ALA A 269 -39.93 4.62 -7.75
N VAL A 270 -40.36 3.68 -6.91
CA VAL A 270 -39.63 3.25 -5.72
C VAL A 270 -38.33 2.55 -6.12
N MET A 271 -38.37 1.67 -7.13
CA MET A 271 -37.18 1.02 -7.65
C MET A 271 -36.18 2.04 -8.20
N THR A 272 -36.64 3.07 -8.91
CA THR A 272 -35.75 4.12 -9.43
C THR A 272 -35.08 4.91 -8.30
N ALA A 273 -35.88 5.30 -7.28
CA ALA A 273 -35.33 6.03 -6.13
C ALA A 273 -34.30 5.21 -5.35
N ILE A 274 -34.54 3.92 -5.16
CA ILE A 274 -33.56 3.02 -4.52
C ILE A 274 -32.26 2.92 -5.37
N LEU A 275 -32.41 2.81 -6.68
CA LEU A 275 -31.25 2.69 -7.59
C LEU A 275 -30.38 3.94 -7.55
N GLU A 276 -30.96 5.13 -7.54
CA GLU A 276 -30.21 6.38 -7.46
C GLU A 276 -29.50 6.54 -6.11
N GLN A 277 -30.11 6.16 -4.99
CA GLN A 277 -29.45 6.15 -3.69
C GLN A 277 -28.26 5.17 -3.64
N ILE A 278 -28.39 4.01 -4.29
CA ILE A 278 -27.30 3.04 -4.39
C ILE A 278 -26.15 3.61 -5.23
N LYS A 279 -26.46 4.20 -6.38
CA LYS A 279 -25.44 4.84 -7.24
C LYS A 279 -24.69 5.95 -6.50
N GLU A 280 -25.41 6.82 -5.80
CA GLU A 280 -24.80 7.90 -5.01
C GLU A 280 -23.84 7.34 -3.95
N LYS A 281 -24.30 6.35 -3.17
CA LYS A 281 -23.45 5.72 -2.15
C LYS A 281 -22.24 5.01 -2.74
N LEU A 282 -22.40 4.30 -3.86
CA LEU A 282 -21.28 3.63 -4.53
C LEU A 282 -20.29 4.63 -5.11
N ASN A 283 -20.74 5.71 -5.74
CA ASN A 283 -19.87 6.78 -6.24
C ASN A 283 -19.06 7.43 -5.12
N ASN A 284 -19.69 7.68 -3.96
CA ASN A 284 -19.02 8.24 -2.79
C ASN A 284 -17.98 7.28 -2.17
N LEU A 285 -18.28 5.98 -2.14
CA LEU A 285 -17.39 4.96 -1.59
C LEU A 285 -16.20 4.65 -2.51
N LEU A 286 -16.44 4.55 -3.82
CA LEU A 286 -15.48 4.07 -4.79
C LEU A 286 -14.68 5.18 -5.47
N ARG A 287 -15.05 6.45 -5.24
CA ARG A 287 -14.46 7.63 -5.89
C ARG A 287 -14.34 7.51 -7.43
N THR A 288 -15.16 6.65 -8.05
CA THR A 288 -15.17 6.40 -9.50
C THR A 288 -16.45 6.96 -10.11
N ARG A 289 -16.33 7.59 -11.30
CA ARG A 289 -17.45 8.25 -11.96
C ARG A 289 -18.27 7.37 -12.94
N ASN A 290 -17.89 6.12 -13.17
CA ASN A 290 -18.47 5.28 -14.23
C ASN A 290 -19.10 3.98 -13.71
N ILE A 291 -19.92 4.06 -12.67
CA ILE A 291 -20.65 2.88 -12.17
C ILE A 291 -22.04 2.84 -12.81
N THR A 292 -22.31 1.77 -13.54
CA THR A 292 -23.66 1.47 -14.01
C THR A 292 -24.31 0.46 -13.08
N VAL A 293 -25.39 0.85 -12.43
CA VAL A 293 -26.19 -0.05 -11.56
C VAL A 293 -27.48 -0.37 -12.26
N LYS A 294 -27.83 -1.67 -12.33
CA LYS A 294 -29.08 -2.14 -12.92
C LYS A 294 -29.72 -3.20 -12.02
N TRP A 295 -31.03 -3.27 -12.02
CA TRP A 295 -31.74 -4.35 -11.36
C TRP A 295 -31.59 -5.67 -12.11
N ARG A 296 -31.37 -6.76 -11.38
CA ARG A 296 -31.50 -8.10 -11.93
C ARG A 296 -32.91 -8.60 -11.67
N LYS A 297 -33.72 -8.69 -12.72
CA LYS A 297 -35.05 -9.28 -12.64
C LYS A 297 -34.95 -10.79 -12.50
N GLN A 298 -35.81 -11.39 -11.70
CA GLN A 298 -36.00 -12.84 -11.65
C GLN A 298 -36.82 -13.33 -12.86
N PRO A 299 -36.96 -14.65 -13.08
CA PRO A 299 -37.73 -15.16 -14.20
C PRO A 299 -39.21 -14.73 -14.22
N ASP A 300 -39.78 -14.38 -13.05
CA ASP A 300 -41.10 -13.84 -12.86
C ASP A 300 -41.21 -12.31 -13.08
N GLY A 301 -40.13 -11.66 -13.45
CA GLY A 301 -40.05 -10.22 -13.67
C GLY A 301 -39.86 -9.39 -12.41
N VAL A 302 -39.90 -9.99 -11.23
CA VAL A 302 -39.82 -9.33 -9.92
C VAL A 302 -38.36 -9.10 -9.52
N VAL A 303 -38.05 -7.98 -8.85
CA VAL A 303 -36.73 -7.66 -8.32
C VAL A 303 -36.65 -8.00 -6.83
N PHE A 304 -37.65 -7.63 -6.06
CA PHE A 304 -37.67 -7.80 -4.61
C PHE A 304 -38.68 -8.85 -4.18
N ASN A 305 -38.22 -9.88 -3.48
CA ASN A 305 -39.09 -10.87 -2.84
C ASN A 305 -39.38 -10.46 -1.39
N LYS A 306 -40.64 -10.64 -0.94
CA LYS A 306 -40.96 -10.50 0.48
C LYS A 306 -40.21 -11.57 1.29
N LEU A 307 -39.48 -11.13 2.31
CA LEU A 307 -38.92 -12.07 3.29
C LEU A 307 -40.06 -12.71 4.07
N LYS A 308 -40.21 -14.04 3.99
CA LYS A 308 -41.09 -14.78 4.89
C LYS A 308 -40.60 -14.54 6.31
N GLY A 309 -41.40 -13.84 7.13
CA GLY A 309 -41.11 -13.65 8.54
C GLY A 309 -40.98 -15.01 9.22
N LYS A 310 -39.87 -15.28 9.91
CA LYS A 310 -39.89 -16.30 10.95
C LYS A 310 -40.85 -15.80 12.02
N ASN A 311 -41.96 -16.50 12.22
CA ASN A 311 -42.83 -16.32 13.36
C ASN A 311 -41.94 -16.48 14.61
N ILE A 312 -41.61 -15.39 15.26
CA ILE A 312 -41.20 -15.40 16.66
C ILE A 312 -42.52 -15.47 17.40
N LEU A 313 -42.89 -16.65 17.82
CA LEU A 313 -43.93 -16.85 18.84
C LEU A 313 -43.48 -16.17 20.15
N PRO A 314 -44.47 -15.65 20.94
CA PRO A 314 -44.25 -14.75 22.05
C PRO A 314 -43.43 -15.31 23.18
#